data_b7a72f77d3b525f1ce4707d2a78a4a9a
#
_entry.id   b7a72f77d3b525f1ce4707d2a78a4a9a
#
_cell.length_a   1.000
_cell.length_b   1.000
_cell.length_c   1.000
_cell.angle_alpha   90.00
_cell.angle_beta   90.00
_cell.angle_gamma   90.00
#
_symmetry.space_group_name_H-M   'P 1'
#
loop_
_entity.id
_entity.type
_entity.pdbx_description
1 polymer ?
#
loop_
_entity_poly.entity_id
_entity_poly.type
_entity_poly.pdbx_seq_one_letter_code
_entity_poly.pdbx_strand_id
1 'polypeptide(L)'
;MSEVRVVVSRHWVGALTRTSLIFVMVVGALAFPAPRAAAQTVRPSPQRVASLNLASDEILADILPLGRLVAVTALVDQPDTSNAVGRIPKTIARFPKVDVERLIVLKPDLVVVSEYTDADVLHAIQQSGLKVHRMIGLDSLAGFKKALLELGDAVGEKEAATRLAQDFDSRLGEIRRRIMGTARPRLLYWASGFTAGSKTAFDALIECGGGTNAAALAGISGITPLGAERAYGLDPDWLFIGSHTTTSKEIHEHPLLSRMRAVRAGQVVEMPTELLVALNHHAVKSCEFMARALHGEQFAK
;
A
#
# COMPACT_ATOMS: atom_id res chain seq x y z
N MET A 1 -32.98 46.26 14.60
CA MET A 1 -33.49 47.64 14.43
C MET A 1 -32.62 48.32 13.41
N SER A 2 -33.03 48.41 12.19
CA SER A 2 -33.55 49.54 11.41
C SER A 2 -33.87 49.05 10.01
N GLU A 3 -35.16 49.13 9.73
CA GLU A 3 -35.75 48.93 8.40
C GLU A 3 -35.37 50.08 7.47
N VAL A 4 -35.20 49.80 6.18
CA VAL A 4 -35.22 50.83 5.14
C VAL A 4 -36.40 50.54 4.21
N ARG A 5 -37.34 51.45 4.24
CA ARG A 5 -38.58 51.50 3.46
C ARG A 5 -38.28 51.88 1.99
N VAL A 6 -38.95 51.19 1.11
CA VAL A 6 -39.12 51.56 -0.31
C VAL A 6 -40.20 52.59 -0.42
N VAL A 7 -39.95 53.70 -1.12
CA VAL A 7 -40.96 54.71 -1.50
C VAL A 7 -41.21 54.59 -2.98
N VAL A 8 -42.47 54.26 -3.33
CA VAL A 8 -43.02 54.32 -4.67
C VAL A 8 -43.70 55.67 -4.86
N SER A 9 -43.32 56.41 -5.88
CA SER A 9 -44.14 57.58 -6.33
C SER A 9 -44.66 57.36 -7.75
N ARG A 10 -45.97 57.47 -7.87
CA ARG A 10 -46.80 57.43 -9.10
C ARG A 10 -46.94 58.84 -9.73
N HIS A 11 -47.28 58.76 -10.97
CA HIS A 11 -47.90 59.73 -11.92
C HIS A 11 -46.97 60.42 -12.91
N TRP A 12 -47.19 60.12 -14.20
CA TRP A 12 -48.00 61.00 -15.04
C TRP A 12 -48.44 60.27 -16.33
N VAL A 13 -49.74 60.51 -16.69
CA VAL A 13 -50.40 60.02 -17.91
C VAL A 13 -50.25 61.09 -18.98
N GLY A 14 -49.95 60.72 -20.20
CA GLY A 14 -49.96 61.64 -21.35
C GLY A 14 -49.95 60.88 -22.70
N ALA A 15 -50.99 61.14 -23.48
CA ALA A 15 -51.49 60.40 -24.61
C ALA A 15 -50.74 60.57 -25.99
N LEU A 16 -50.92 59.56 -26.82
CA LEU A 16 -51.05 59.56 -28.30
C LEU A 16 -49.91 60.08 -29.19
N THR A 17 -49.29 59.19 -29.96
CA THR A 17 -49.52 59.13 -31.45
C THR A 17 -48.91 57.88 -32.07
N ARG A 18 -49.64 57.24 -32.95
CA ARG A 18 -49.28 56.06 -33.77
C ARG A 18 -48.24 56.45 -34.80
N THR A 19 -47.12 55.74 -34.81
CA THR A 19 -46.28 55.57 -36.01
C THR A 19 -45.65 54.18 -35.92
N SER A 20 -46.14 53.28 -36.77
CA SER A 20 -45.61 51.92 -36.91
C SER A 20 -44.25 51.96 -37.57
N LEU A 21 -43.17 51.72 -36.82
CA LEU A 21 -41.87 51.40 -37.38
C LEU A 21 -41.65 49.90 -37.16
N ILE A 22 -41.69 49.14 -38.26
CA ILE A 22 -41.33 47.73 -38.28
C ILE A 22 -39.82 47.67 -38.12
N PHE A 23 -39.38 47.33 -36.93
CA PHE A 23 -37.95 47.06 -36.64
C PHE A 23 -37.70 45.56 -36.89
N VAL A 24 -37.16 45.24 -38.05
CA VAL A 24 -36.68 43.89 -38.38
C VAL A 24 -35.43 43.62 -37.54
N MET A 25 -35.60 42.91 -36.41
CA MET A 25 -34.45 42.40 -35.64
C MET A 25 -33.83 41.23 -36.41
N VAL A 26 -32.72 41.49 -37.07
CA VAL A 26 -31.82 40.43 -37.56
C VAL A 26 -31.08 39.91 -36.33
N VAL A 27 -31.55 38.80 -35.79
CA VAL A 27 -30.83 38.06 -34.74
C VAL A 27 -29.70 37.31 -35.46
N GLY A 28 -28.52 37.95 -35.49
CA GLY A 28 -27.29 37.26 -35.91
C GLY A 28 -26.93 36.21 -34.87
N ALA A 29 -27.13 34.92 -35.20
CA ALA A 29 -26.66 33.82 -34.41
C ALA A 29 -25.12 33.83 -34.40
N LEU A 30 -24.52 34.43 -33.38
CA LEU A 30 -23.11 34.24 -33.07
C LEU A 30 -22.93 32.78 -32.62
N ALA A 31 -22.58 31.91 -33.57
CA ALA A 31 -22.15 30.54 -33.28
C ALA A 31 -20.84 30.61 -32.51
N PHE A 32 -20.91 30.53 -31.16
CA PHE A 32 -19.75 30.26 -30.35
C PHE A 32 -19.26 28.87 -30.68
N PRO A 33 -17.97 28.70 -31.09
CA PRO A 33 -17.44 27.37 -31.27
C PRO A 33 -17.48 26.67 -29.88
N ALA A 34 -18.22 25.55 -29.80
CA ALA A 34 -18.22 24.73 -28.60
C ALA A 34 -16.77 24.35 -28.26
N PRO A 35 -16.37 24.45 -26.98
CA PRO A 35 -15.02 24.02 -26.60
C PRO A 35 -14.85 22.56 -27.02
N ARG A 36 -13.94 22.33 -27.97
CA ARG A 36 -13.52 20.97 -28.29
C ARG A 36 -13.01 20.37 -27.00
N ALA A 37 -13.74 19.40 -26.45
CA ALA A 37 -13.24 18.55 -25.38
C ALA A 37 -11.88 18.05 -25.87
N ALA A 38 -10.80 18.44 -25.17
CA ALA A 38 -9.47 17.96 -25.46
C ALA A 38 -9.54 16.44 -25.37
N ALA A 39 -9.39 15.77 -26.49
CA ALA A 39 -9.31 14.30 -26.52
C ALA A 39 -8.16 13.95 -25.58
N GLN A 40 -8.46 13.38 -24.43
CA GLN A 40 -7.46 12.80 -23.56
C GLN A 40 -6.75 11.76 -24.42
N THR A 41 -5.48 12.04 -24.74
CA THR A 41 -4.62 11.05 -25.41
C THR A 41 -4.49 9.88 -24.47
N VAL A 42 -5.31 8.86 -24.65
CA VAL A 42 -5.21 7.59 -23.93
C VAL A 42 -3.83 7.03 -24.27
N ARG A 43 -2.88 7.15 -23.36
CA ARG A 43 -1.58 6.50 -23.54
C ARG A 43 -1.84 4.99 -23.58
N PRO A 44 -1.35 4.27 -24.59
CA PRO A 44 -1.56 2.83 -24.63
C PRO A 44 -0.96 2.19 -23.37
N SER A 45 -1.76 1.34 -22.73
CA SER A 45 -1.33 0.61 -21.53
C SER A 45 -0.12 -0.28 -21.86
N PRO A 46 0.86 -0.41 -20.95
CA PRO A 46 1.99 -1.30 -21.14
C PRO A 46 1.54 -2.73 -21.43
N GLN A 47 2.11 -3.37 -22.44
CA GLN A 47 1.77 -4.73 -22.84
C GLN A 47 2.82 -5.77 -22.41
N ARG A 48 3.99 -5.32 -21.97
CA ARG A 48 5.12 -6.15 -21.54
C ARG A 48 5.69 -5.63 -20.22
N VAL A 49 5.08 -6.04 -19.13
CA VAL A 49 5.44 -5.58 -17.78
C VAL A 49 6.44 -6.53 -17.15
N ALA A 50 7.58 -6.01 -16.67
CA ALA A 50 8.52 -6.73 -15.84
C ALA A 50 8.43 -6.22 -14.40
N SER A 51 8.29 -7.12 -13.44
CA SER A 51 8.25 -6.81 -12.01
C SER A 51 9.51 -7.33 -11.32
N LEU A 52 10.17 -6.49 -10.53
CA LEU A 52 11.46 -6.79 -9.92
C LEU A 52 11.43 -6.69 -8.38
N ASN A 53 10.24 -6.76 -7.78
CA ASN A 53 10.07 -6.91 -6.34
C ASN A 53 8.79 -7.69 -6.03
N LEU A 54 8.78 -8.41 -4.92
CA LEU A 54 7.66 -9.29 -4.54
C LEU A 54 6.34 -8.53 -4.36
N ALA A 55 6.38 -7.31 -3.81
CA ALA A 55 5.17 -6.53 -3.58
C ALA A 55 4.43 -6.22 -4.90
N SER A 56 5.16 -5.82 -5.96
CA SER A 56 4.56 -5.63 -7.28
C SER A 56 4.19 -6.94 -7.97
N ASP A 57 4.96 -8.02 -7.78
CA ASP A 57 4.62 -9.32 -8.33
C ASP A 57 3.23 -9.77 -7.89
N GLU A 58 2.95 -9.66 -6.59
CA GLU A 58 1.68 -10.05 -5.99
C GLU A 58 0.53 -9.14 -6.41
N ILE A 59 0.75 -7.82 -6.46
CA ILE A 59 -0.26 -6.87 -6.96
C ILE A 59 -0.60 -7.18 -8.43
N LEU A 60 0.42 -7.34 -9.28
CA LEU A 60 0.22 -7.60 -10.71
C LEU A 60 -0.45 -8.94 -10.96
N ALA A 61 -0.19 -9.95 -10.11
CA ALA A 61 -0.90 -11.24 -10.18
C ALA A 61 -2.41 -11.10 -9.93
N ASP A 62 -2.85 -10.04 -9.23
CA ASP A 62 -4.25 -9.80 -8.90
C ASP A 62 -4.96 -8.84 -9.86
N ILE A 63 -4.21 -7.91 -10.48
CA ILE A 63 -4.83 -6.87 -11.30
C ILE A 63 -4.51 -6.96 -12.79
N LEU A 64 -3.39 -7.59 -13.18
CA LEU A 64 -2.92 -7.58 -14.57
C LEU A 64 -3.29 -8.88 -15.31
N PRO A 65 -3.80 -8.81 -16.56
CA PRO A 65 -3.84 -10.00 -17.42
C PRO A 65 -2.44 -10.62 -17.54
N LEU A 66 -2.28 -11.86 -17.09
CA LEU A 66 -0.95 -12.49 -16.94
C LEU A 66 -0.17 -12.62 -18.25
N GLY A 67 -0.86 -12.58 -19.42
CA GLY A 67 -0.20 -12.52 -20.73
C GLY A 67 0.63 -11.25 -20.96
N ARG A 68 0.42 -10.19 -20.18
CA ARG A 68 1.19 -8.94 -20.23
C ARG A 68 2.40 -8.95 -19.28
N LEU A 69 2.50 -9.93 -18.37
CA LEU A 69 3.60 -10.07 -17.43
C LEU A 69 4.73 -10.89 -18.10
N VAL A 70 5.92 -10.31 -18.24
CA VAL A 70 7.07 -10.96 -18.92
C VAL A 70 8.15 -11.41 -17.95
N ALA A 71 8.22 -10.82 -16.76
CA ALA A 71 9.18 -11.17 -15.73
C ALA A 71 8.62 -10.88 -14.32
N VAL A 72 9.02 -11.71 -13.36
CA VAL A 72 8.77 -11.55 -11.92
C VAL A 72 10.00 -11.98 -11.13
N THR A 73 10.03 -11.70 -9.84
CA THR A 73 11.07 -12.28 -8.97
C THR A 73 10.89 -13.79 -8.80
N ALA A 74 11.96 -14.51 -8.51
CA ALA A 74 11.87 -15.93 -8.17
C ALA A 74 11.15 -16.17 -6.82
N LEU A 75 10.98 -15.13 -6.01
CA LEU A 75 10.29 -15.18 -4.72
C LEU A 75 8.82 -15.60 -4.84
N VAL A 76 8.17 -15.34 -5.99
CA VAL A 76 6.75 -15.71 -6.22
C VAL A 76 6.48 -17.21 -6.12
N ASP A 77 7.52 -18.04 -6.29
CA ASP A 77 7.41 -19.48 -6.23
C ASP A 77 7.75 -20.07 -4.86
N GLN A 78 8.13 -19.24 -3.88
CA GLN A 78 8.49 -19.66 -2.53
C GLN A 78 7.27 -19.69 -1.61
N PRO A 79 6.81 -20.87 -1.16
CA PRO A 79 5.59 -21.02 -0.37
C PRO A 79 5.62 -20.22 0.94
N ASP A 80 6.81 -20.13 1.56
CA ASP A 80 6.98 -19.48 2.85
C ASP A 80 7.24 -17.97 2.74
N THR A 81 7.16 -17.40 1.53
CA THR A 81 7.49 -15.99 1.30
C THR A 81 6.43 -15.26 0.51
N SER A 82 5.76 -15.94 -0.44
CA SER A 82 4.85 -15.32 -1.39
C SER A 82 3.39 -15.69 -1.17
N ASN A 83 2.53 -14.68 -1.29
CA ASN A 83 1.08 -14.85 -1.38
C ASN A 83 0.59 -15.20 -2.81
N ALA A 84 1.49 -15.29 -3.81
CA ALA A 84 1.17 -15.56 -5.21
C ALA A 84 1.61 -16.95 -5.69
N VAL A 85 1.97 -17.86 -4.79
CA VAL A 85 2.46 -19.21 -5.15
C VAL A 85 1.47 -19.93 -6.06
N GLY A 86 1.98 -20.48 -7.16
CA GLY A 86 1.18 -21.23 -8.14
C GLY A 86 0.25 -20.39 -9.02
N ARG A 87 0.16 -19.09 -8.81
CA ARG A 87 -0.76 -18.20 -9.54
C ARG A 87 -0.15 -17.65 -10.84
N ILE A 88 1.18 -17.49 -10.86
CA ILE A 88 1.90 -16.93 -12.01
C ILE A 88 2.46 -18.07 -12.86
N PRO A 89 2.13 -18.16 -14.17
CA PRO A 89 2.60 -19.22 -15.06
C PRO A 89 4.12 -19.37 -15.08
N LYS A 90 4.61 -20.61 -15.11
CA LYS A 90 6.05 -20.92 -15.15
C LYS A 90 6.75 -20.45 -16.44
N THR A 91 5.99 -20.11 -17.48
CA THR A 91 6.50 -19.53 -18.73
C THR A 91 6.99 -18.10 -18.60
N ILE A 92 6.57 -17.39 -17.55
CA ILE A 92 7.03 -16.04 -17.24
C ILE A 92 8.42 -16.11 -16.60
N ALA A 93 9.35 -15.26 -17.03
CA ALA A 93 10.74 -15.31 -16.57
C ALA A 93 10.83 -15.04 -15.04
N ARG A 94 11.70 -15.82 -14.37
CA ARG A 94 12.02 -15.66 -12.94
C ARG A 94 13.39 -15.01 -12.78
N PHE A 95 13.44 -13.98 -11.93
CA PHE A 95 14.66 -13.25 -11.57
C PHE A 95 15.03 -13.55 -10.12
N PRO A 96 16.03 -14.41 -9.85
CA PRO A 96 16.55 -14.60 -8.48
C PRO A 96 17.21 -13.33 -7.93
N LYS A 97 17.85 -12.60 -8.84
CA LYS A 97 18.40 -11.23 -8.63
C LYS A 97 18.18 -10.44 -9.92
N VAL A 98 18.20 -9.13 -9.81
CA VAL A 98 18.07 -8.26 -10.99
C VAL A 98 19.28 -8.45 -11.92
N ASP A 99 18.98 -8.75 -13.18
CA ASP A 99 19.93 -8.90 -14.28
C ASP A 99 19.44 -8.00 -15.42
N VAL A 100 20.11 -6.87 -15.59
CA VAL A 100 19.69 -5.82 -16.54
C VAL A 100 19.83 -6.27 -17.99
N GLU A 101 20.85 -7.06 -18.33
CA GLU A 101 21.05 -7.58 -19.68
C GLU A 101 19.91 -8.52 -20.07
N ARG A 102 19.58 -9.46 -19.19
CA ARG A 102 18.44 -10.36 -19.38
C ARG A 102 17.13 -9.61 -19.45
N LEU A 103 16.98 -8.53 -18.67
CA LEU A 103 15.79 -7.69 -18.70
C LEU A 103 15.63 -6.99 -20.06
N ILE A 104 16.73 -6.47 -20.64
CA ILE A 104 16.74 -5.84 -21.98
C ILE A 104 16.30 -6.84 -23.06
N VAL A 105 16.78 -8.10 -22.98
CA VAL A 105 16.39 -9.17 -23.93
C VAL A 105 14.89 -9.45 -23.90
N LEU A 106 14.25 -9.33 -22.74
CA LEU A 106 12.81 -9.49 -22.59
C LEU A 106 12.00 -8.33 -23.19
N LYS A 107 12.63 -7.20 -23.51
CA LYS A 107 12.00 -6.00 -24.10
C LYS A 107 10.72 -5.58 -23.36
N PRO A 108 10.74 -5.35 -22.06
CA PRO A 108 9.59 -4.81 -21.37
C PRO A 108 9.32 -3.38 -21.81
N ASP A 109 8.07 -2.97 -21.84
CA ASP A 109 7.66 -1.58 -22.07
C ASP A 109 7.40 -0.83 -20.75
N LEU A 110 7.38 -1.58 -19.62
CA LEU A 110 7.40 -1.04 -18.26
C LEU A 110 8.16 -2.00 -17.32
N VAL A 111 9.05 -1.44 -16.51
CA VAL A 111 9.74 -2.14 -15.41
C VAL A 111 9.25 -1.57 -14.08
N VAL A 112 8.79 -2.44 -13.20
CA VAL A 112 8.34 -2.06 -11.85
C VAL A 112 9.41 -2.41 -10.84
N VAL A 113 9.84 -1.42 -10.06
CA VAL A 113 10.83 -1.54 -8.99
C VAL A 113 10.26 -1.00 -7.67
N SER A 114 10.94 -1.25 -6.54
CA SER A 114 10.59 -0.64 -5.26
C SER A 114 11.55 0.49 -4.87
N GLU A 115 11.20 1.24 -3.84
CA GLU A 115 12.09 2.23 -3.22
C GLU A 115 13.35 1.61 -2.60
N TYR A 116 13.31 0.31 -2.31
CA TYR A 116 14.44 -0.46 -1.77
C TYR A 116 15.37 -1.03 -2.86
N THR A 117 15.06 -0.79 -4.14
CA THR A 117 15.93 -1.22 -5.24
C THR A 117 17.26 -0.48 -5.16
N ASP A 118 18.34 -1.24 -5.24
CA ASP A 118 19.71 -0.70 -5.23
C ASP A 118 19.87 0.42 -6.26
N ALA A 119 20.59 1.49 -5.88
CA ALA A 119 20.72 2.69 -6.69
C ALA A 119 21.47 2.43 -8.01
N ASP A 120 22.50 1.56 -7.99
CA ASP A 120 23.27 1.22 -9.19
C ASP A 120 22.44 0.39 -10.15
N VAL A 121 21.64 -0.55 -9.61
CA VAL A 121 20.68 -1.34 -10.40
C VAL A 121 19.64 -0.44 -11.04
N LEU A 122 19.04 0.47 -10.28
CA LEU A 122 18.06 1.42 -10.79
C LEU A 122 18.66 2.29 -11.90
N HIS A 123 19.86 2.80 -11.67
CA HIS A 123 20.59 3.60 -12.65
C HIS A 123 20.85 2.81 -13.94
N ALA A 124 21.33 1.57 -13.85
CA ALA A 124 21.58 0.70 -15.01
C ALA A 124 20.29 0.45 -15.82
N ILE A 125 19.15 0.20 -15.15
CA ILE A 125 17.85 0.04 -15.83
C ILE A 125 17.47 1.35 -16.57
N GLN A 126 17.64 2.52 -15.94
CA GLN A 126 17.33 3.81 -16.56
C GLN A 126 18.23 4.11 -17.76
N GLN A 127 19.54 3.82 -17.65
CA GLN A 127 20.51 4.00 -18.75
C GLN A 127 20.20 3.10 -19.95
N SER A 128 19.57 1.96 -19.75
CA SER A 128 19.13 1.07 -20.84
C SER A 128 17.95 1.61 -21.65
N GLY A 129 17.36 2.76 -21.25
CA GLY A 129 16.20 3.37 -21.89
C GLY A 129 14.86 2.72 -21.55
N LEU A 130 14.82 1.76 -20.65
CA LEU A 130 13.58 1.13 -20.18
C LEU A 130 12.78 2.09 -19.31
N LYS A 131 11.46 2.10 -19.48
CA LYS A 131 10.57 2.89 -18.62
C LYS A 131 10.45 2.23 -17.24
N VAL A 132 10.57 3.03 -16.19
CA VAL A 132 10.51 2.55 -14.80
C VAL A 132 9.32 3.17 -14.07
N HIS A 133 8.56 2.31 -13.38
CA HIS A 133 7.63 2.70 -12.34
C HIS A 133 8.22 2.31 -10.98
N ARG A 134 8.39 3.28 -10.09
CA ARG A 134 8.97 3.05 -8.76
C ARG A 134 7.88 3.10 -7.71
N MET A 135 7.62 1.98 -7.04
CA MET A 135 6.74 1.92 -5.87
C MET A 135 7.43 2.55 -4.67
N ILE A 136 6.76 3.47 -3.99
CA ILE A 136 7.26 4.21 -2.82
C ILE A 136 6.24 4.20 -1.68
N GLY A 137 6.72 4.47 -0.45
CA GLY A 137 5.88 4.50 0.75
C GLY A 137 5.53 3.10 1.26
N LEU A 138 6.40 2.12 0.98
CA LEU A 138 6.21 0.73 1.39
C LEU A 138 6.57 0.50 2.89
N ASP A 139 6.37 1.51 3.71
CA ASP A 139 6.57 1.51 5.17
C ASP A 139 5.26 1.67 5.94
N SER A 140 4.12 1.83 5.26
CA SER A 140 2.83 2.11 5.88
C SER A 140 1.65 1.53 5.08
N LEU A 141 0.53 1.24 5.77
CA LEU A 141 -0.69 0.74 5.12
C LEU A 141 -1.28 1.74 4.11
N ALA A 142 -1.20 3.03 4.42
CA ALA A 142 -1.62 4.08 3.49
C ALA A 142 -0.72 4.12 2.25
N GLY A 143 0.58 3.92 2.44
CA GLY A 143 1.56 3.81 1.36
C GLY A 143 1.34 2.57 0.49
N PHE A 144 1.07 1.41 1.07
CA PHE A 144 0.72 0.19 0.31
C PHE A 144 -0.48 0.41 -0.60
N LYS A 145 -1.55 0.99 -0.06
CA LYS A 145 -2.75 1.33 -0.83
C LYS A 145 -2.45 2.33 -1.95
N LYS A 146 -1.67 3.37 -1.66
CA LYS A 146 -1.26 4.36 -2.65
C LYS A 146 -0.44 3.71 -3.77
N ALA A 147 0.56 2.90 -3.42
CA ALA A 147 1.41 2.20 -4.38
C ALA A 147 0.60 1.23 -5.27
N LEU A 148 -0.39 0.52 -4.70
CA LEU A 148 -1.33 -0.32 -5.44
C LEU A 148 -2.11 0.49 -6.50
N LEU A 149 -2.69 1.65 -6.11
CA LEU A 149 -3.48 2.48 -7.01
C LEU A 149 -2.61 3.11 -8.11
N GLU A 150 -1.43 3.61 -7.77
CA GLU A 150 -0.47 4.18 -8.72
C GLU A 150 0.05 3.13 -9.71
N LEU A 151 0.32 1.90 -9.26
CA LEU A 151 0.70 0.80 -10.13
C LEU A 151 -0.45 0.42 -11.06
N GLY A 152 -1.68 0.34 -10.54
CA GLY A 152 -2.87 0.09 -11.35
C GLY A 152 -3.07 1.12 -12.47
N ASP A 153 -2.87 2.41 -12.17
CA ASP A 153 -2.90 3.46 -13.18
C ASP A 153 -1.76 3.32 -14.21
N ALA A 154 -0.53 3.03 -13.74
CA ALA A 154 0.65 2.87 -14.57
C ALA A 154 0.53 1.72 -15.57
N VAL A 155 -0.14 0.61 -15.20
CA VAL A 155 -0.35 -0.54 -16.07
C VAL A 155 -1.70 -0.50 -16.82
N GLY A 156 -2.53 0.53 -16.59
CA GLY A 156 -3.84 0.68 -17.22
C GLY A 156 -4.93 -0.22 -16.64
N GLU A 157 -4.78 -0.68 -15.39
CA GLU A 157 -5.73 -1.54 -14.66
C GLU A 157 -6.34 -0.82 -13.45
N LYS A 158 -6.68 0.45 -13.62
CA LYS A 158 -7.16 1.35 -12.57
C LYS A 158 -8.38 0.81 -11.82
N GLU A 159 -9.36 0.26 -12.56
CA GLU A 159 -10.59 -0.28 -11.97
C GLU A 159 -10.31 -1.52 -11.11
N ALA A 160 -9.42 -2.40 -11.57
CA ALA A 160 -9.02 -3.59 -10.81
C ALA A 160 -8.28 -3.20 -9.53
N ALA A 161 -7.32 -2.28 -9.63
CA ALA A 161 -6.60 -1.76 -8.47
C ALA A 161 -7.53 -1.03 -7.48
N THR A 162 -8.53 -0.29 -7.98
CA THR A 162 -9.51 0.39 -7.13
C THR A 162 -10.37 -0.61 -6.35
N ARG A 163 -10.85 -1.67 -7.01
CA ARG A 163 -11.60 -2.74 -6.31
C ARG A 163 -10.76 -3.42 -5.22
N LEU A 164 -9.50 -3.72 -5.54
CA LEU A 164 -8.57 -4.34 -4.58
C LEU A 164 -8.27 -3.42 -3.39
N ALA A 165 -8.11 -2.12 -3.63
CA ALA A 165 -7.93 -1.12 -2.58
C ALA A 165 -9.17 -0.95 -1.69
N GLN A 166 -10.38 -1.07 -2.26
CA GLN A 166 -11.63 -1.04 -1.51
C GLN A 166 -11.79 -2.29 -0.61
N ASP A 167 -11.44 -3.48 -1.11
CA ASP A 167 -11.42 -4.71 -0.31
C ASP A 167 -10.43 -4.58 0.86
N PHE A 168 -9.22 -4.08 0.58
CA PHE A 168 -8.21 -3.81 1.59
C PHE A 168 -8.74 -2.87 2.70
N ASP A 169 -9.37 -1.75 2.35
CA ASP A 169 -9.95 -0.80 3.31
C ASP A 169 -11.10 -1.44 4.11
N SER A 170 -11.96 -2.22 3.46
CA SER A 170 -13.09 -2.89 4.09
C SER A 170 -12.62 -3.88 5.17
N ARG A 171 -11.65 -4.71 4.84
CA ARG A 171 -11.06 -5.70 5.77
C ARG A 171 -10.31 -5.05 6.92
N LEU A 172 -9.54 -3.99 6.67
CA LEU A 172 -8.92 -3.20 7.75
C LEU A 172 -9.97 -2.57 8.65
N GLY A 173 -11.06 -2.06 8.08
CA GLY A 173 -12.19 -1.51 8.82
C GLY A 173 -12.86 -2.54 9.72
N GLU A 174 -12.97 -3.79 9.27
CA GLU A 174 -13.51 -4.89 10.08
C GLU A 174 -12.59 -5.23 11.26
N ILE A 175 -11.28 -5.37 11.02
CA ILE A 175 -10.30 -5.61 12.08
C ILE A 175 -10.40 -4.50 13.13
N ARG A 176 -10.38 -3.23 12.72
CA ARG A 176 -10.50 -2.07 13.62
C ARG A 176 -11.77 -2.10 14.47
N ARG A 177 -12.91 -2.48 13.88
CA ARG A 177 -14.18 -2.58 14.65
C ARG A 177 -14.10 -3.66 15.71
N ARG A 178 -13.49 -4.83 15.40
CA ARG A 178 -13.37 -5.95 16.34
C ARG A 178 -12.47 -5.63 17.55
N ILE A 179 -11.37 -4.89 17.32
CA ILE A 179 -10.41 -4.55 18.37
C ILE A 179 -10.69 -3.19 19.02
N MET A 180 -11.77 -2.52 18.64
CA MET A 180 -12.12 -1.22 19.21
C MET A 180 -12.43 -1.33 20.71
N GLY A 181 -11.74 -0.50 21.51
CA GLY A 181 -11.90 -0.49 22.97
C GLY A 181 -11.12 -1.58 23.70
N THR A 182 -10.37 -2.45 23.01
CA THR A 182 -9.46 -3.40 23.64
C THR A 182 -8.18 -2.72 24.12
N ALA A 183 -7.49 -3.35 25.09
CA ALA A 183 -6.16 -2.91 25.50
C ALA A 183 -5.19 -3.03 24.32
N ARG A 184 -4.18 -2.16 24.27
CA ARG A 184 -3.11 -2.20 23.27
C ARG A 184 -1.81 -2.71 23.90
N PRO A 185 -1.57 -4.04 23.91
CA PRO A 185 -0.39 -4.61 24.53
C PRO A 185 0.88 -4.14 23.82
N ARG A 186 1.98 -4.06 24.60
CA ARG A 186 3.31 -3.73 24.07
C ARG A 186 3.90 -4.95 23.40
N LEU A 187 4.18 -4.83 22.11
CA LEU A 187 4.73 -5.89 21.27
C LEU A 187 6.16 -5.53 20.86
N LEU A 188 7.08 -6.46 21.00
CA LEU A 188 8.42 -6.38 20.46
C LEU A 188 8.55 -7.40 19.32
N TYR A 189 8.96 -6.94 18.13
CA TYR A 189 9.51 -7.82 17.10
C TYR A 189 11.01 -8.00 17.33
N TRP A 190 11.46 -9.25 17.34
CA TRP A 190 12.88 -9.55 17.46
C TRP A 190 13.27 -10.71 16.54
N ALA A 191 14.25 -10.51 15.69
CA ALA A 191 14.70 -11.48 14.71
C ALA A 191 16.23 -11.45 14.61
N SER A 192 16.90 -12.52 15.08
CA SER A 192 18.35 -12.70 14.97
C SER A 192 19.15 -11.45 15.41
N GLY A 193 18.74 -10.79 16.49
CA GLY A 193 19.44 -9.60 17.01
C GLY A 193 19.04 -8.28 16.33
N PHE A 194 17.94 -8.25 15.58
CA PHE A 194 17.37 -7.04 14.97
C PHE A 194 15.93 -6.81 15.44
N THR A 195 15.50 -5.57 15.36
CA THR A 195 14.10 -5.15 15.59
C THR A 195 13.66 -4.16 14.53
N ALA A 196 12.34 -3.99 14.40
CA ALA A 196 11.69 -2.97 13.59
C ALA A 196 11.02 -1.93 14.50
N GLY A 197 11.55 -0.73 14.51
CA GLY A 197 11.03 0.42 15.26
C GLY A 197 10.01 1.22 14.45
N SER A 198 9.83 2.50 14.82
CA SER A 198 8.98 3.43 14.09
C SER A 198 9.42 3.61 12.62
N LYS A 199 8.50 4.05 11.76
CA LYS A 199 8.75 4.25 10.32
C LYS A 199 9.17 2.96 9.58
N THR A 200 8.57 1.85 9.95
CA THR A 200 8.69 0.56 9.27
C THR A 200 7.33 -0.01 8.96
N ALA A 201 7.24 -0.84 7.94
CA ALA A 201 6.01 -1.58 7.63
C ALA A 201 5.54 -2.39 8.85
N PHE A 202 6.48 -2.98 9.59
CA PHE A 202 6.15 -3.78 10.77
C PHE A 202 5.51 -2.94 11.90
N ASP A 203 5.94 -1.70 12.08
CA ASP A 203 5.29 -0.76 13.01
C ASP A 203 3.82 -0.54 12.64
N ALA A 204 3.55 -0.31 11.36
CA ALA A 204 2.18 -0.18 10.86
C ALA A 204 1.36 -1.47 11.03
N LEU A 205 1.98 -2.64 10.89
CA LEU A 205 1.32 -3.93 11.13
C LEU A 205 0.99 -4.13 12.61
N ILE A 206 1.87 -3.77 13.54
CA ILE A 206 1.60 -3.79 14.99
C ILE A 206 0.40 -2.90 15.32
N GLU A 207 0.39 -1.68 14.80
CA GLU A 207 -0.71 -0.72 15.04
C GLU A 207 -2.05 -1.23 14.53
N CYS A 208 -2.09 -1.76 13.31
CA CYS A 208 -3.34 -2.27 12.74
C CYS A 208 -3.84 -3.54 13.44
N GLY A 209 -2.93 -4.35 14.00
CA GLY A 209 -3.26 -5.51 14.82
C GLY A 209 -3.70 -5.15 16.24
N GLY A 210 -3.71 -3.87 16.61
CA GLY A 210 -4.14 -3.40 17.94
C GLY A 210 -3.07 -3.48 19.02
N GLY A 211 -1.81 -3.63 18.65
CA GLY A 211 -0.67 -3.55 19.55
C GLY A 211 -0.05 -2.15 19.63
N THR A 212 0.99 -2.03 20.43
CA THR A 212 1.88 -0.85 20.51
C THR A 212 3.32 -1.32 20.39
N ASN A 213 4.08 -0.74 19.48
CA ASN A 213 5.45 -1.16 19.20
C ASN A 213 6.40 -0.75 20.35
N ALA A 214 6.91 -1.72 21.10
CA ALA A 214 7.80 -1.48 22.22
C ALA A 214 9.14 -0.85 21.81
N ALA A 215 9.65 -1.20 20.62
CA ALA A 215 10.86 -0.59 20.06
C ALA A 215 10.63 0.89 19.69
N ALA A 216 9.50 1.21 19.07
CA ALA A 216 9.13 2.59 18.72
C ALA A 216 8.95 3.45 19.98
N LEU A 217 8.30 2.93 21.04
CA LEU A 217 8.18 3.61 22.34
C LEU A 217 9.55 3.91 22.98
N ALA A 218 10.55 3.07 22.73
CA ALA A 218 11.93 3.29 23.19
C ALA A 218 12.76 4.21 22.27
N GLY A 219 12.11 4.90 21.31
CA GLY A 219 12.77 5.82 20.38
C GLY A 219 13.55 5.15 19.26
N ILE A 220 13.40 3.83 19.04
CA ILE A 220 14.04 3.12 17.93
C ILE A 220 13.25 3.40 16.66
N SER A 221 13.97 3.75 15.59
CA SER A 221 13.40 4.02 14.26
C SER A 221 14.10 3.18 13.19
N GLY A 222 13.35 2.70 12.20
CA GLY A 222 13.87 1.81 11.16
C GLY A 222 14.14 0.39 11.65
N ILE A 223 14.80 -0.39 10.80
CA ILE A 223 15.31 -1.72 11.17
C ILE A 223 16.69 -1.54 11.79
N THR A 224 16.84 -1.95 13.05
CA THR A 224 18.01 -1.62 13.86
C THR A 224 18.51 -2.84 14.61
N PRO A 225 19.84 -3.03 14.79
CA PRO A 225 20.37 -4.04 15.70
C PRO A 225 19.84 -3.83 17.13
N LEU A 226 19.38 -4.92 17.74
CA LEU A 226 18.88 -4.95 19.11
C LEU A 226 19.40 -6.21 19.80
N GLY A 227 20.45 -6.06 20.60
CA GLY A 227 20.99 -7.17 21.41
C GLY A 227 19.98 -7.66 22.45
N ALA A 228 20.19 -8.89 22.93
CA ALA A 228 19.28 -9.57 23.85
C ALA A 228 19.09 -8.79 25.18
N GLU A 229 20.14 -8.11 25.69
CA GLU A 229 20.07 -7.31 26.92
C GLU A 229 19.11 -6.13 26.77
N ARG A 230 19.20 -5.43 25.62
CA ARG A 230 18.33 -4.30 25.35
C ARG A 230 16.90 -4.77 25.05
N ALA A 231 16.73 -5.89 24.32
CA ALA A 231 15.43 -6.51 24.08
C ALA A 231 14.76 -6.90 25.41
N TYR A 232 15.51 -7.55 26.31
CA TYR A 232 15.06 -7.88 27.68
C TYR A 232 14.62 -6.63 28.44
N GLY A 233 15.41 -5.55 28.40
CA GLY A 233 15.11 -4.29 29.08
C GLY A 233 13.88 -3.56 28.58
N LEU A 234 13.39 -3.83 27.37
CA LEU A 234 12.15 -3.27 26.86
C LEU A 234 10.90 -3.89 27.51
N ASP A 235 11.02 -5.07 28.11
CA ASP A 235 9.97 -5.81 28.83
C ASP A 235 8.60 -5.77 28.12
N PRO A 236 8.47 -6.31 26.91
CA PRO A 236 7.22 -6.32 26.16
C PRO A 236 6.19 -7.28 26.78
N ASP A 237 4.90 -7.07 26.45
CA ASP A 237 3.83 -8.01 26.80
C ASP A 237 3.84 -9.22 25.85
N TRP A 238 4.23 -9.00 24.59
CA TRP A 238 4.30 -9.99 23.53
C TRP A 238 5.64 -9.92 22.80
N LEU A 239 6.19 -11.07 22.43
CA LEU A 239 7.37 -11.20 21.59
C LEU A 239 6.97 -11.85 20.27
N PHE A 240 7.15 -11.13 19.16
CA PHE A 240 6.97 -11.67 17.80
C PHE A 240 8.34 -11.96 17.19
N ILE A 241 8.46 -13.11 16.55
CA ILE A 241 9.70 -13.56 15.89
C ILE A 241 9.36 -14.00 14.46
N GLY A 242 10.32 -13.87 13.54
CA GLY A 242 10.16 -14.35 12.17
C GLY A 242 10.49 -15.84 12.07
N SER A 243 9.59 -16.63 11.52
CA SER A 243 9.71 -18.10 11.50
C SER A 243 10.99 -18.64 10.82
N HIS A 244 11.59 -17.87 9.88
CA HIS A 244 12.84 -18.28 9.22
C HIS A 244 14.12 -17.72 9.85
N THR A 245 14.01 -16.83 10.83
CA THR A 245 15.16 -16.13 11.39
C THR A 245 15.44 -16.48 12.85
N THR A 246 14.40 -16.86 13.58
CA THR A 246 14.47 -17.16 15.00
C THR A 246 13.31 -18.10 15.34
N THR A 247 13.59 -19.16 16.05
CA THR A 247 12.57 -20.10 16.49
C THR A 247 12.15 -19.85 17.93
N SER A 248 10.93 -20.24 18.28
CA SER A 248 10.46 -20.20 19.67
C SER A 248 11.37 -21.00 20.61
N LYS A 249 11.91 -22.13 20.13
CA LYS A 249 12.87 -22.92 20.88
C LYS A 249 14.12 -22.12 21.24
N GLU A 250 14.73 -21.43 20.27
CA GLU A 250 15.92 -20.58 20.52
C GLU A 250 15.64 -19.49 21.56
N ILE A 251 14.44 -18.89 21.53
CA ILE A 251 14.03 -17.88 22.54
C ILE A 251 13.93 -18.52 23.93
N HIS A 252 13.33 -19.70 24.06
CA HIS A 252 13.16 -20.38 25.34
C HIS A 252 14.48 -20.92 25.92
N GLU A 253 15.44 -21.28 25.07
CA GLU A 253 16.76 -21.75 25.43
C GLU A 253 17.77 -20.60 25.68
N HIS A 254 17.46 -19.36 25.23
CA HIS A 254 18.36 -18.23 25.39
C HIS A 254 18.51 -17.80 26.87
N PRO A 255 19.73 -17.67 27.41
CA PRO A 255 19.94 -17.44 28.83
C PRO A 255 19.24 -16.21 29.41
N LEU A 256 19.04 -15.17 28.61
CA LEU A 256 18.41 -13.92 29.00
C LEU A 256 16.97 -13.78 28.49
N LEU A 257 16.72 -14.06 27.22
CA LEU A 257 15.38 -13.85 26.63
C LEU A 257 14.33 -14.77 27.24
N SER A 258 14.70 -16.00 27.66
CA SER A 258 13.81 -16.92 28.37
C SER A 258 13.24 -16.35 29.66
N ARG A 259 13.90 -15.32 30.25
CA ARG A 259 13.47 -14.63 31.46
C ARG A 259 12.51 -13.48 31.21
N MET A 260 12.28 -13.08 29.95
CA MET A 260 11.32 -12.02 29.60
C MET A 260 9.93 -12.38 30.10
N ARG A 261 9.17 -11.40 30.54
CA ARG A 261 7.76 -11.60 30.97
C ARG A 261 6.92 -12.22 29.90
N ALA A 262 7.02 -11.73 28.64
CA ALA A 262 6.35 -12.29 27.49
C ALA A 262 6.63 -13.79 27.28
N VAL A 263 7.90 -14.20 27.37
CA VAL A 263 8.31 -15.60 27.17
C VAL A 263 7.78 -16.49 28.29
N ARG A 264 7.91 -16.06 29.57
CA ARG A 264 7.38 -16.81 30.70
C ARG A 264 5.86 -16.93 30.75
N ALA A 265 5.18 -15.96 30.15
CA ALA A 265 3.72 -15.97 29.98
C ALA A 265 3.23 -16.77 28.75
N GLY A 266 4.15 -17.37 27.98
CA GLY A 266 3.81 -18.05 26.73
C GLY A 266 3.35 -17.11 25.59
N GLN A 267 3.67 -15.83 25.69
CA GLN A 267 3.29 -14.79 24.74
C GLN A 267 4.39 -14.62 23.67
N VAL A 268 4.82 -15.73 23.07
CA VAL A 268 5.77 -15.76 21.95
C VAL A 268 5.05 -16.23 20.69
N VAL A 269 5.12 -15.45 19.63
CA VAL A 269 4.44 -15.74 18.37
C VAL A 269 5.45 -15.80 17.24
N GLU A 270 5.50 -16.95 16.56
CA GLU A 270 6.23 -17.11 15.31
C GLU A 270 5.34 -16.59 14.17
N MET A 271 5.77 -15.51 13.54
CA MET A 271 5.03 -14.92 12.42
C MET A 271 5.53 -15.52 11.11
N PRO A 272 4.65 -16.08 10.26
CA PRO A 272 5.01 -16.58 8.93
C PRO A 272 5.67 -15.50 8.08
N THR A 273 6.69 -15.87 7.30
CA THR A 273 7.48 -14.89 6.53
C THR A 273 6.66 -14.21 5.46
N GLU A 274 5.74 -14.90 4.80
CA GLU A 274 4.83 -14.32 3.80
C GLU A 274 3.94 -13.20 4.37
N LEU A 275 3.71 -13.20 5.69
CA LEU A 275 3.01 -12.13 6.39
C LEU A 275 3.95 -10.98 6.81
N LEU A 276 5.24 -11.30 7.10
CA LEU A 276 6.25 -10.30 7.44
C LEU A 276 6.63 -9.42 6.25
N VAL A 277 6.70 -10.01 5.06
CA VAL A 277 7.18 -9.34 3.84
C VAL A 277 6.04 -8.82 2.93
N ALA A 278 4.79 -8.88 3.38
CA ALA A 278 3.62 -8.43 2.65
C ALA A 278 3.53 -6.89 2.60
N LEU A 279 4.37 -6.26 1.78
CA LEU A 279 4.42 -4.80 1.60
C LEU A 279 3.40 -4.30 0.55
N ASN A 280 2.18 -4.85 0.59
CA ASN A 280 1.11 -4.59 -0.36
C ASN A 280 -0.28 -4.84 0.27
N HIS A 281 -1.31 -5.05 -0.56
CA HIS A 281 -2.68 -5.33 -0.11
C HIS A 281 -2.82 -6.61 0.75
N HIS A 282 -1.88 -7.56 0.67
CA HIS A 282 -1.87 -8.73 1.55
C HIS A 282 -1.48 -8.39 3.01
N ALA A 283 -0.95 -7.20 3.28
CA ALA A 283 -0.69 -6.72 4.64
C ALA A 283 -1.93 -6.79 5.55
N VAL A 284 -3.13 -6.79 4.99
CA VAL A 284 -4.37 -7.01 5.76
C VAL A 284 -4.40 -8.38 6.43
N LYS A 285 -3.82 -9.43 5.83
CA LYS A 285 -3.68 -10.76 6.45
C LYS A 285 -2.74 -10.70 7.65
N SER A 286 -1.68 -9.91 7.54
CA SER A 286 -0.72 -9.67 8.63
C SER A 286 -1.37 -8.93 9.81
N CYS A 287 -2.17 -7.90 9.51
CA CYS A 287 -2.98 -7.19 10.51
C CYS A 287 -3.95 -8.14 11.22
N GLU A 288 -4.66 -8.99 10.46
CA GLU A 288 -5.59 -9.96 11.02
C GLU A 288 -4.89 -11.01 11.88
N PHE A 289 -3.74 -11.52 11.42
CA PHE A 289 -2.94 -12.47 12.18
C PHE A 289 -2.51 -11.87 13.53
N MET A 290 -1.96 -10.65 13.52
CA MET A 290 -1.58 -9.96 14.76
C MET A 290 -2.79 -9.68 15.66
N ALA A 291 -3.89 -9.21 15.09
CA ALA A 291 -5.11 -8.94 15.86
C ALA A 291 -5.66 -10.21 16.52
N ARG A 292 -5.64 -11.34 15.82
CA ARG A 292 -6.03 -12.65 16.40
C ARG A 292 -5.09 -13.12 17.50
N ALA A 293 -3.79 -12.93 17.32
CA ALA A 293 -2.79 -13.27 18.33
C ALA A 293 -2.96 -12.43 19.61
N LEU A 294 -3.15 -11.11 19.47
CA LEU A 294 -3.24 -10.18 20.60
C LEU A 294 -4.64 -10.15 21.25
N HIS A 295 -5.72 -10.44 20.49
CA HIS A 295 -7.11 -10.23 20.90
C HIS A 295 -8.01 -11.42 20.51
N GLY A 296 -7.52 -12.65 20.62
CA GLY A 296 -8.18 -13.87 20.14
C GLY A 296 -9.66 -14.01 20.50
N GLU A 297 -10.06 -13.57 21.69
CA GLU A 297 -11.44 -13.58 22.16
C GLU A 297 -12.40 -12.77 21.26
N GLN A 298 -11.92 -11.69 20.63
CA GLN A 298 -12.70 -10.84 19.72
C GLN A 298 -12.94 -11.48 18.35
N PHE A 299 -12.22 -12.57 18.04
CA PHE A 299 -12.28 -13.31 16.78
C PHE A 299 -12.87 -14.71 16.92
N ALA A 300 -13.27 -15.11 18.13
CA ALA A 300 -13.84 -16.43 18.42
C ALA A 300 -15.32 -16.57 18.04
N LYS A 301 -15.95 -15.51 17.51
CA LYS A 301 -17.38 -15.48 17.14
C LYS A 301 -17.58 -15.52 15.64
#